data_59cb3184713b25f2929455ce1bdc6698
#
_entry.id   59cb3184713b25f2929455ce1bdc6698
#
_cell.length_a   1.000
_cell.length_b   1.000
_cell.length_c   1.000
_cell.angle_alpha   90.00
_cell.angle_beta   90.00
_cell.angle_gamma   90.00
#
_symmetry.space_group_name_H-M   'P 1'
#
loop_
_entity.id
_entity.type
_entity.pdbx_description
1 polymer ?
#
loop_
_entity_poly.entity_id
_entity_poly.type
_entity_poly.pdbx_seq_one_letter_code
_entity_poly.pdbx_strand_id
1 'polypeptide(L)'
;MNLARLGEKSVERFGEYTALHFEGRDLTNVEQQRTAARVARALARMGVSPGDRVVVLLPNCPEVLAAYTGILKAGAVIVPIVFLLSPDEVRHILADSAAKVVITAPGLADKVEGWPGDVILVGGEAPVSTMKAARAWEEWLAREPDAFATVERADGDLAVILYTSGTTGRPKGVALSHANLASNARAAASLYELDRERWSLGVLPLSHSYGLVTLNAGNILGTKSVLLRWFNPEAVLDAIARFRVQSMAGVPTMYVYLLNYPDADRFDTSSMRSWGSGAATLPSEIVEPFEKKFGGRLLEGYGLTEASPVVSTTRLSGVRKLGSVGQPIPGVEVAILDDADRALPVGETGEIGVRGPNVMVGYYGLPDETARALRNGWLHTGDIGQLDGDGFLYVVERKKDLIIRGGFNVYPREVEEVLYAHPAVAEAAVVGRRDLLMGEEVCAFVALKSGAAADAGAIIGFCQSRLAKYKCPREVRFLPSLPKNPVGKILRKELRTLLG
;
A
#
# COMPACT_ATOMS: atom_id res chain seq x y z
N MET A 1 -10.50 18.72 -11.35
CA MET A 1 -11.72 17.83 -11.20
C MET A 1 -11.70 17.20 -9.83
N ASN A 2 -12.77 17.32 -9.03
CA ASN A 2 -12.87 16.62 -7.76
C ASN A 2 -12.87 15.09 -7.96
N LEU A 3 -12.05 14.38 -7.18
CA LEU A 3 -11.86 12.91 -7.30
C LEU A 3 -13.17 12.13 -7.02
N ALA A 4 -14.09 12.64 -6.18
CA ALA A 4 -15.40 12.03 -5.92
C ALA A 4 -16.22 11.82 -7.20
N ARG A 5 -15.98 12.61 -8.25
CA ARG A 5 -16.67 12.45 -9.54
C ARG A 5 -16.34 11.15 -10.26
N LEU A 6 -15.31 10.40 -9.86
CA LEU A 6 -15.06 9.06 -10.41
C LEU A 6 -16.22 8.11 -10.13
N GLY A 7 -16.75 8.12 -8.90
CA GLY A 7 -17.92 7.33 -8.53
C GLY A 7 -19.21 7.81 -9.21
N GLU A 8 -19.41 9.13 -9.36
CA GLU A 8 -20.56 9.70 -10.10
C GLU A 8 -20.53 9.27 -11.57
N LYS A 9 -19.36 9.39 -12.23
CA LYS A 9 -19.18 8.93 -13.61
C LYS A 9 -19.32 7.41 -13.76
N SER A 10 -19.02 6.62 -12.71
CA SER A 10 -19.28 5.19 -12.71
C SER A 10 -20.78 4.91 -12.81
N VAL A 11 -21.60 5.63 -12.03
CA VAL A 11 -23.07 5.52 -12.10
C VAL A 11 -23.60 5.99 -13.46
N GLU A 12 -23.12 7.12 -13.97
CA GLU A 12 -23.53 7.64 -15.29
C GLU A 12 -23.20 6.66 -16.42
N ARG A 13 -22.01 6.04 -16.39
CA ARG A 13 -21.53 5.19 -17.47
C ARG A 13 -22.10 3.78 -17.45
N PHE A 14 -22.25 3.20 -16.26
CA PHE A 14 -22.56 1.77 -16.12
C PHE A 14 -23.95 1.50 -15.57
N GLY A 15 -24.70 2.54 -15.14
CA GLY A 15 -25.95 2.38 -14.42
C GLY A 15 -25.75 1.86 -13.00
N GLU A 16 -26.82 1.36 -12.39
CA GLU A 16 -26.77 0.72 -11.09
C GLU A 16 -26.33 -0.74 -11.22
N TYR A 17 -25.37 -1.16 -10.38
CA TYR A 17 -24.88 -2.54 -10.29
C TYR A 17 -24.38 -2.83 -8.88
N THR A 18 -24.37 -4.11 -8.48
CA THR A 18 -23.73 -4.54 -7.24
C THR A 18 -22.22 -4.29 -7.34
N ALA A 19 -21.74 -3.28 -6.62
CA ALA A 19 -20.33 -2.86 -6.68
C ALA A 19 -19.49 -3.51 -5.57
N LEU A 20 -20.10 -3.86 -4.45
CA LEU A 20 -19.41 -4.35 -3.27
C LEU A 20 -20.19 -5.50 -2.62
N HIS A 21 -19.47 -6.56 -2.24
CA HIS A 21 -19.92 -7.55 -1.28
C HIS A 21 -19.07 -7.44 -0.01
N PHE A 22 -19.70 -7.37 1.16
CA PHE A 22 -19.03 -7.29 2.45
C PHE A 22 -19.86 -8.01 3.52
N GLU A 23 -19.25 -9.02 4.16
CA GLU A 23 -19.83 -9.77 5.30
C GLU A 23 -21.31 -10.17 5.09
N GLY A 24 -21.60 -10.77 3.92
CA GLY A 24 -22.93 -11.26 3.56
C GLY A 24 -23.90 -10.20 3.04
N ARG A 25 -23.47 -8.95 2.89
CA ARG A 25 -24.27 -7.84 2.38
C ARG A 25 -23.74 -7.36 1.03
N ASP A 26 -24.64 -7.21 0.08
CA ASP A 26 -24.38 -6.57 -1.20
C ASP A 26 -24.77 -5.09 -1.15
N LEU A 27 -23.93 -4.24 -1.75
CA LEU A 27 -24.18 -2.81 -1.90
C LEU A 27 -24.01 -2.40 -3.36
N THR A 28 -24.94 -1.59 -3.85
CA THR A 28 -24.84 -1.02 -5.19
C THR A 28 -23.93 0.22 -5.19
N ASN A 29 -23.41 0.56 -6.37
CA ASN A 29 -22.68 1.81 -6.57
C ASN A 29 -23.57 3.03 -6.28
N VAL A 30 -24.88 2.96 -6.54
CA VAL A 30 -25.85 4.04 -6.25
C VAL A 30 -26.04 4.21 -4.75
N GLU A 31 -26.23 3.11 -3.99
CA GLU A 31 -26.33 3.15 -2.53
C GLU A 31 -25.08 3.77 -1.89
N GLN A 32 -23.88 3.43 -2.39
CA GLN A 32 -22.63 4.04 -1.94
C GLN A 32 -22.61 5.54 -2.20
N GLN A 33 -23.04 6.01 -3.39
CA GLN A 33 -23.11 7.44 -3.71
C GLN A 33 -24.13 8.20 -2.85
N ARG A 34 -25.29 7.59 -2.55
CA ARG A 34 -26.30 8.17 -1.65
C ARG A 34 -25.77 8.30 -0.23
N THR A 35 -25.10 7.26 0.29
CA THR A 35 -24.50 7.32 1.63
C THR A 35 -23.39 8.37 1.68
N ALA A 36 -22.55 8.46 0.65
CA ALA A 36 -21.52 9.49 0.53
C ALA A 36 -22.12 10.91 0.49
N ALA A 37 -23.25 11.11 -0.17
CA ALA A 37 -23.94 12.40 -0.18
C ALA A 37 -24.44 12.79 1.22
N ARG A 38 -24.98 11.84 2.00
CA ARG A 38 -25.35 12.05 3.41
C ARG A 38 -24.13 12.45 4.25
N VAL A 39 -23.01 11.75 4.10
CA VAL A 39 -21.75 12.08 4.78
C VAL A 39 -21.30 13.52 4.44
N ALA A 40 -21.29 13.87 3.16
CA ALA A 40 -20.92 15.23 2.74
C ALA A 40 -21.81 16.32 3.35
N ARG A 41 -23.12 16.08 3.41
CA ARG A 41 -24.09 16.98 4.01
C ARG A 41 -23.87 17.14 5.52
N ALA A 42 -23.67 16.02 6.21
CA ALA A 42 -23.43 16.00 7.64
C ALA A 42 -22.12 16.73 8.01
N LEU A 43 -21.04 16.52 7.24
CA LEU A 43 -19.78 17.26 7.41
C LEU A 43 -19.96 18.76 7.20
N ALA A 44 -20.68 19.17 6.15
CA ALA A 44 -20.97 20.58 5.90
C ALA A 44 -21.76 21.23 7.06
N ARG A 45 -22.74 20.51 7.64
CA ARG A 45 -23.47 20.97 8.84
C ARG A 45 -22.62 21.10 10.09
N MET A 46 -21.54 20.30 10.18
CA MET A 46 -20.54 20.41 11.27
C MET A 46 -19.54 21.55 11.02
N GLY A 47 -19.69 22.34 9.95
CA GLY A 47 -18.81 23.44 9.61
C GLY A 47 -17.49 22.99 8.94
N VAL A 48 -17.44 21.78 8.39
CA VAL A 48 -16.32 21.34 7.56
C VAL A 48 -16.40 22.09 6.23
N SER A 49 -15.35 22.82 5.93
CA SER A 49 -15.20 23.64 4.72
C SER A 49 -14.25 22.97 3.72
N PRO A 50 -14.29 23.37 2.43
CA PRO A 50 -13.33 22.89 1.45
C PRO A 50 -11.88 23.10 1.91
N GLY A 51 -11.06 22.05 1.81
CA GLY A 51 -9.67 22.04 2.27
C GLY A 51 -9.48 21.63 3.75
N ASP A 52 -10.53 21.52 4.55
CA ASP A 52 -10.42 20.97 5.91
C ASP A 52 -10.09 19.48 5.88
N ARG A 53 -9.42 18.99 6.91
CA ARG A 53 -8.99 17.58 7.03
C ARG A 53 -9.96 16.81 7.88
N VAL A 54 -10.33 15.62 7.36
CA VAL A 54 -11.17 14.65 8.06
C VAL A 54 -10.37 13.34 8.15
N VAL A 55 -10.12 12.90 9.37
CA VAL A 55 -9.43 11.64 9.63
C VAL A 55 -10.39 10.46 9.52
N VAL A 56 -9.94 9.38 8.86
CA VAL A 56 -10.65 8.09 8.83
C VAL A 56 -9.73 7.02 9.40
N LEU A 57 -10.07 6.52 10.58
CA LEU A 57 -9.33 5.53 11.34
C LEU A 57 -10.22 4.28 11.50
N LEU A 58 -10.31 3.48 10.44
CA LEU A 58 -11.17 2.30 10.35
C LEU A 58 -10.45 1.14 9.67
N PRO A 59 -10.78 -0.13 10.01
CA PRO A 59 -10.47 -1.25 9.14
C PRO A 59 -11.30 -1.17 7.86
N ASN A 60 -11.03 -2.06 6.90
CA ASN A 60 -11.84 -2.14 5.68
C ASN A 60 -13.31 -2.40 6.01
N CYS A 61 -14.19 -1.51 5.59
CA CYS A 61 -15.63 -1.64 5.69
C CYS A 61 -16.31 -0.71 4.67
N PRO A 62 -17.60 -0.90 4.36
CA PRO A 62 -18.34 -0.03 3.43
C PRO A 62 -18.36 1.44 3.83
N GLU A 63 -18.34 1.72 5.13
CA GLU A 63 -18.35 3.07 5.68
C GLU A 63 -17.09 3.86 5.34
N VAL A 64 -15.92 3.18 5.15
CA VAL A 64 -14.70 3.82 4.66
C VAL A 64 -14.90 4.38 3.26
N LEU A 65 -15.56 3.63 2.36
CA LEU A 65 -15.81 4.07 0.99
C LEU A 65 -16.76 5.27 0.97
N ALA A 66 -17.83 5.20 1.78
CA ALA A 66 -18.80 6.29 1.92
C ALA A 66 -18.15 7.54 2.55
N ALA A 67 -17.31 7.36 3.58
CA ALA A 67 -16.57 8.44 4.22
C ALA A 67 -15.61 9.12 3.23
N TYR A 68 -14.77 8.36 2.52
CA TYR A 68 -13.83 8.92 1.55
C TYR A 68 -14.54 9.72 0.46
N THR A 69 -15.56 9.12 -0.14
CA THR A 69 -16.33 9.80 -1.19
C THR A 69 -17.06 11.02 -0.64
N GLY A 70 -17.66 10.93 0.55
CA GLY A 70 -18.38 12.04 1.19
C GLY A 70 -17.49 13.21 1.59
N ILE A 71 -16.28 12.93 2.14
CA ILE A 71 -15.27 13.93 2.45
C ILE A 71 -14.87 14.70 1.19
N LEU A 72 -14.58 13.97 0.12
CA LEU A 72 -14.21 14.59 -1.17
C LEU A 72 -15.39 15.36 -1.79
N LYS A 73 -16.63 14.87 -1.69
CA LYS A 73 -17.84 15.60 -2.15
C LYS A 73 -17.99 16.92 -1.41
N ALA A 74 -17.71 16.98 -0.12
CA ALA A 74 -17.70 18.21 0.68
C ALA A 74 -16.52 19.15 0.34
N GLY A 75 -15.60 18.75 -0.54
CA GLY A 75 -14.39 19.47 -0.89
C GLY A 75 -13.29 19.37 0.17
N ALA A 76 -13.47 18.56 1.19
CA ALA A 76 -12.51 18.34 2.27
C ALA A 76 -11.42 17.34 1.86
N VAL A 77 -10.39 17.22 2.70
CA VAL A 77 -9.20 16.39 2.48
C VAL A 77 -9.27 15.14 3.38
N ILE A 78 -9.10 13.98 2.80
CA ILE A 78 -9.05 12.72 3.55
C ILE A 78 -7.68 12.60 4.23
N VAL A 79 -7.66 12.21 5.51
CA VAL A 79 -6.46 11.75 6.22
C VAL A 79 -6.70 10.31 6.66
N PRO A 80 -6.38 9.33 5.82
CA PRO A 80 -6.57 7.94 6.17
C PRO A 80 -5.46 7.48 7.12
N ILE A 81 -5.85 6.82 8.22
CA ILE A 81 -4.92 6.30 9.20
C ILE A 81 -5.06 4.78 9.27
N VAL A 82 -3.93 4.09 9.19
CA VAL A 82 -3.90 2.64 9.41
C VAL A 82 -4.24 2.35 10.87
N PHE A 83 -5.31 1.59 11.11
CA PHE A 83 -5.87 1.34 12.44
C PHE A 83 -4.92 0.61 13.41
N LEU A 84 -3.82 0.05 12.91
CA LEU A 84 -2.79 -0.65 13.70
C LEU A 84 -1.72 0.29 14.28
N LEU A 85 -1.71 1.57 13.90
CA LEU A 85 -0.79 2.56 14.48
C LEU A 85 -1.04 2.71 16.00
N SER A 86 0.02 3.03 16.73
CA SER A 86 -0.05 3.31 18.16
C SER A 86 -0.86 4.57 18.47
N PRO A 87 -1.40 4.73 19.68
CA PRO A 87 -2.08 5.97 20.08
C PRO A 87 -1.22 7.22 19.92
N ASP A 88 0.10 7.14 20.16
CA ASP A 88 1.02 8.28 20.01
C ASP A 88 1.19 8.69 18.55
N GLU A 89 1.29 7.73 17.63
CA GLU A 89 1.35 8.01 16.20
C GLU A 89 0.04 8.63 15.70
N VAL A 90 -1.10 8.11 16.16
CA VAL A 90 -2.42 8.67 15.81
C VAL A 90 -2.55 10.11 16.33
N ARG A 91 -2.17 10.38 17.59
CA ARG A 91 -2.17 11.75 18.16
C ARG A 91 -1.26 12.69 17.37
N HIS A 92 -0.09 12.22 16.97
CA HIS A 92 0.80 13.01 16.12
C HIS A 92 0.11 13.41 14.80
N ILE A 93 -0.50 12.44 14.10
CA ILE A 93 -1.19 12.69 12.83
C ILE A 93 -2.37 13.64 12.98
N LEU A 94 -3.15 13.49 14.05
CA LEU A 94 -4.28 14.38 14.36
C LEU A 94 -3.82 15.84 14.55
N ALA A 95 -2.73 16.04 15.28
CA ALA A 95 -2.15 17.36 15.53
C ALA A 95 -1.53 17.96 14.26
N ASP A 96 -0.69 17.20 13.55
CA ASP A 96 0.04 17.63 12.37
C ASP A 96 -0.91 17.96 11.21
N SER A 97 -1.93 17.13 10.97
CA SER A 97 -2.94 17.38 9.94
C SER A 97 -3.92 18.49 10.32
N ALA A 98 -3.96 18.92 11.58
CA ALA A 98 -4.98 19.82 12.12
C ALA A 98 -6.40 19.38 11.71
N ALA A 99 -6.70 18.09 11.92
CA ALA A 99 -8.00 17.49 11.58
C ALA A 99 -9.15 18.15 12.34
N LYS A 100 -10.33 18.27 11.72
CA LYS A 100 -11.55 18.80 12.34
C LYS A 100 -12.49 17.70 12.84
N VAL A 101 -12.54 16.58 12.13
CA VAL A 101 -13.43 15.45 12.43
C VAL A 101 -12.63 14.17 12.34
N VAL A 102 -12.93 13.21 13.21
CA VAL A 102 -12.43 11.83 13.17
C VAL A 102 -13.60 10.88 12.98
N ILE A 103 -13.51 10.00 11.99
CA ILE A 103 -14.41 8.88 11.79
C ILE A 103 -13.66 7.61 12.19
N THR A 104 -14.14 6.91 13.23
CA THR A 104 -13.47 5.74 13.79
C THR A 104 -14.47 4.69 14.26
N ALA A 105 -14.01 3.64 14.93
CA ALA A 105 -14.85 2.60 15.52
C ALA A 105 -14.69 2.58 17.05
N PRO A 106 -15.68 2.09 17.81
CA PRO A 106 -15.59 2.00 19.28
C PRO A 106 -14.34 1.29 19.78
N GLY A 107 -13.91 0.20 19.12
CA GLY A 107 -12.70 -0.56 19.46
C GLY A 107 -11.37 0.16 19.18
N LEU A 108 -11.40 1.37 18.60
CA LEU A 108 -10.23 2.21 18.30
C LEU A 108 -10.32 3.58 18.99
N ALA A 109 -11.33 3.77 19.82
CA ALA A 109 -11.65 5.05 20.46
C ALA A 109 -10.54 5.53 21.40
N ASP A 110 -9.82 4.60 22.06
CA ASP A 110 -8.67 4.87 22.91
C ASP A 110 -7.54 5.62 22.19
N LYS A 111 -7.40 5.41 20.89
CA LYS A 111 -6.35 6.06 20.07
C LYS A 111 -6.62 7.55 19.82
N VAL A 112 -7.86 7.97 19.98
CA VAL A 112 -8.30 9.36 19.80
C VAL A 112 -8.77 10.00 21.12
N GLU A 113 -8.55 9.33 22.25
CA GLU A 113 -8.91 9.84 23.57
C GLU A 113 -8.21 11.18 23.85
N GLY A 114 -8.97 12.13 24.42
CA GLY A 114 -8.48 13.47 24.73
C GLY A 114 -8.37 14.41 23.52
N TRP A 115 -8.66 13.96 22.31
CA TRP A 115 -8.72 14.83 21.15
C TRP A 115 -9.97 15.74 21.21
N PRO A 116 -9.84 17.07 20.98
CA PRO A 116 -10.91 18.03 21.25
C PRO A 116 -11.99 18.12 20.16
N GLY A 117 -11.77 17.54 18.98
CA GLY A 117 -12.68 17.64 17.82
C GLY A 117 -13.86 16.67 17.86
N ASP A 118 -14.69 16.73 16.85
CA ASP A 118 -15.86 15.86 16.69
C ASP A 118 -15.46 14.44 16.28
N VAL A 119 -16.02 13.42 16.96
CA VAL A 119 -15.78 11.99 16.67
C VAL A 119 -17.05 11.33 16.19
N ILE A 120 -16.97 10.61 15.08
CA ILE A 120 -18.07 9.79 14.53
C ILE A 120 -17.69 8.32 14.70
N LEU A 121 -18.54 7.52 15.33
CA LEU A 121 -18.31 6.11 15.63
C LEU A 121 -19.12 5.21 14.70
N VAL A 122 -18.42 4.38 13.94
CA VAL A 122 -19.01 3.37 13.04
C VAL A 122 -19.15 2.06 13.79
N GLY A 123 -20.38 1.48 13.78
CA GLY A 123 -20.61 0.14 14.30
C GLY A 123 -20.67 0.04 15.82
N GLY A 124 -21.45 0.87 16.49
CA GLY A 124 -21.71 0.77 17.92
C GLY A 124 -22.12 2.09 18.56
N GLU A 125 -22.58 1.98 19.83
CA GLU A 125 -22.89 3.15 20.65
C GLU A 125 -21.62 3.82 21.18
N ALA A 126 -21.67 5.14 21.32
CA ALA A 126 -20.56 5.92 21.86
C ALA A 126 -20.29 5.50 23.33
N PRO A 127 -19.04 5.20 23.71
CA PRO A 127 -18.69 5.08 25.12
C PRO A 127 -18.93 6.43 25.81
N VAL A 128 -19.86 6.43 26.76
CA VAL A 128 -20.51 7.62 27.34
C VAL A 128 -19.55 8.54 28.12
N SER A 129 -18.31 8.14 28.42
CA SER A 129 -17.55 8.80 29.51
C SER A 129 -16.30 9.59 29.10
N THR A 130 -15.73 9.44 27.91
CA THR A 130 -14.41 10.03 27.62
C THR A 130 -14.33 10.97 26.40
N MET A 131 -15.37 11.05 25.58
CA MET A 131 -15.40 11.87 24.36
C MET A 131 -16.53 12.91 24.40
N LYS A 132 -16.19 14.18 24.46
CA LYS A 132 -17.15 15.28 24.60
C LYS A 132 -18.17 15.43 23.47
N ALA A 133 -17.91 14.86 22.29
CA ALA A 133 -18.72 15.06 21.06
C ALA A 133 -18.76 13.81 20.15
N ALA A 134 -18.85 12.62 20.76
CA ALA A 134 -18.99 11.39 19.96
C ALA A 134 -20.44 11.19 19.52
N ARG A 135 -20.64 10.82 18.23
CA ARG A 135 -21.93 10.52 17.62
C ARG A 135 -21.86 9.17 16.92
N ALA A 136 -22.92 8.36 17.00
CA ALA A 136 -23.03 7.14 16.23
C ALA A 136 -23.24 7.47 14.74
N TRP A 137 -22.61 6.71 13.84
CA TRP A 137 -22.67 6.89 12.39
C TRP A 137 -24.10 6.90 11.86
N GLU A 138 -24.93 5.97 12.33
CA GLU A 138 -26.31 5.81 11.90
C GLU A 138 -27.15 7.03 12.32
N GLU A 139 -27.00 7.50 13.55
CA GLU A 139 -27.67 8.70 14.05
C GLU A 139 -27.21 9.96 13.31
N TRP A 140 -25.91 10.07 13.08
CA TRP A 140 -25.30 11.18 12.38
C TRP A 140 -25.84 11.36 10.97
N LEU A 141 -26.17 10.24 10.28
CA LEU A 141 -26.67 10.24 8.92
C LEU A 141 -28.20 10.14 8.82
N ALA A 142 -28.91 9.80 9.90
CA ALA A 142 -30.34 9.42 9.87
C ALA A 142 -31.26 10.46 9.22
N ARG A 143 -30.97 11.74 9.38
CA ARG A 143 -31.79 12.85 8.90
C ARG A 143 -31.17 13.57 7.70
N GLU A 144 -30.06 13.08 7.16
CA GLU A 144 -29.39 13.75 6.07
C GLU A 144 -29.97 13.33 4.72
N PRO A 145 -30.28 14.28 3.84
CA PRO A 145 -30.66 13.99 2.47
C PRO A 145 -29.56 13.19 1.74
N ASP A 146 -29.97 12.29 0.87
CA ASP A 146 -29.09 11.43 0.08
C ASP A 146 -28.63 12.07 -1.25
N ALA A 147 -28.79 13.39 -1.36
CA ALA A 147 -28.35 14.24 -2.47
C ALA A 147 -27.44 15.36 -1.97
N PHE A 148 -26.29 15.51 -2.61
CA PHE A 148 -25.33 16.58 -2.35
C PHE A 148 -24.56 16.90 -3.63
N ALA A 149 -24.58 18.16 -4.05
CA ALA A 149 -23.79 18.61 -5.18
C ALA A 149 -22.30 18.59 -4.79
N THR A 150 -21.51 17.82 -5.51
CA THR A 150 -20.06 17.73 -5.28
C THR A 150 -19.41 19.09 -5.43
N VAL A 151 -18.70 19.54 -4.40
CA VAL A 151 -17.98 20.81 -4.39
C VAL A 151 -16.88 20.80 -5.46
N GLU A 152 -16.82 21.84 -6.28
CA GLU A 152 -15.77 21.96 -7.29
C GLU A 152 -14.41 22.15 -6.63
N ARG A 153 -13.41 21.43 -7.14
CA ARG A 153 -12.02 21.54 -6.70
C ARG A 153 -11.11 21.71 -7.91
N ALA A 154 -10.09 22.53 -7.76
CA ALA A 154 -9.04 22.62 -8.76
C ALA A 154 -8.22 21.31 -8.81
N ASP A 155 -7.59 21.04 -9.92
CA ASP A 155 -6.77 19.84 -10.12
C ASP A 155 -5.62 19.73 -9.11
N GLY A 156 -5.01 20.85 -8.76
CA GLY A 156 -3.93 20.94 -7.77
C GLY A 156 -4.36 20.96 -6.31
N ASP A 157 -5.68 21.10 -6.02
CA ASP A 157 -6.15 21.06 -4.64
C ASP A 157 -5.90 19.71 -3.99
N LEU A 158 -5.61 19.69 -2.69
CA LEU A 158 -5.38 18.46 -1.95
C LEU A 158 -6.67 17.64 -1.84
N ALA A 159 -6.54 16.35 -2.07
CA ALA A 159 -7.60 15.36 -1.91
C ALA A 159 -7.30 14.43 -0.72
N VAL A 160 -6.02 14.06 -0.53
CA VAL A 160 -5.60 13.09 0.49
C VAL A 160 -4.25 13.52 1.08
N ILE A 161 -4.08 13.33 2.39
CA ILE A 161 -2.77 13.37 3.07
C ILE A 161 -2.53 11.98 3.65
N LEU A 162 -1.58 11.25 3.09
CA LEU A 162 -1.19 9.90 3.53
C LEU A 162 0.09 9.97 4.37
N TYR A 163 0.02 9.50 5.62
CA TYR A 163 1.18 9.48 6.49
C TYR A 163 2.01 8.22 6.27
N THR A 164 3.30 8.41 5.99
CA THR A 164 4.29 7.35 5.80
C THR A 164 5.31 7.36 6.93
N SER A 165 5.82 6.19 7.30
CA SER A 165 6.93 6.08 8.26
C SER A 165 8.19 6.70 7.67
N GLY A 166 8.45 7.95 8.03
CA GLY A 166 9.66 8.66 7.60
C GLY A 166 10.96 8.03 8.11
N THR A 167 12.08 8.36 7.46
CA THR A 167 13.42 7.95 7.89
C THR A 167 13.83 8.56 9.23
N THR A 168 13.21 9.66 9.63
CA THR A 168 13.51 10.46 10.84
C THR A 168 12.74 9.99 12.09
N GLY A 169 11.89 8.96 11.98
CA GLY A 169 11.20 8.35 13.11
C GLY A 169 9.76 8.83 13.33
N ARG A 170 9.37 10.02 12.88
CA ARG A 170 7.98 10.48 12.91
C ARG A 170 7.33 10.34 11.53
N PRO A 171 6.05 9.93 11.45
CA PRO A 171 5.31 9.89 10.19
C PRO A 171 5.26 11.26 9.51
N LYS A 172 5.47 11.28 8.17
CA LYS A 172 5.35 12.47 7.33
C LYS A 172 4.09 12.37 6.47
N GLY A 173 3.33 13.45 6.36
CA GLY A 173 2.14 13.53 5.52
C GLY A 173 2.51 13.76 4.05
N VAL A 174 2.25 12.80 3.18
CA VAL A 174 2.38 12.95 1.72
C VAL A 174 1.11 13.62 1.21
N ALA A 175 1.23 14.83 0.68
CA ALA A 175 0.12 15.63 0.18
C ALA A 175 -0.16 15.31 -1.29
N LEU A 176 -1.33 14.70 -1.56
CA LEU A 176 -1.76 14.26 -2.88
C LEU A 176 -2.96 15.07 -3.36
N SER A 177 -2.84 15.63 -4.57
CA SER A 177 -3.91 16.38 -5.19
C SER A 177 -4.96 15.46 -5.84
N HIS A 178 -6.11 16.06 -6.20
CA HIS A 178 -7.13 15.39 -7.00
C HIS A 178 -6.55 14.90 -8.34
N ALA A 179 -5.69 15.67 -8.99
CA ALA A 179 -5.07 15.31 -10.26
C ALA A 179 -4.08 14.14 -10.09
N ASN A 180 -3.25 14.15 -9.04
CA ASN A 180 -2.28 13.07 -8.79
C ASN A 180 -2.98 11.71 -8.72
N LEU A 181 -4.00 11.62 -7.87
CA LEU A 181 -4.76 10.39 -7.65
C LEU A 181 -5.58 9.97 -8.88
N ALA A 182 -6.23 10.94 -9.55
CA ALA A 182 -7.03 10.64 -10.73
C ALA A 182 -6.19 10.19 -11.93
N SER A 183 -5.00 10.79 -12.15
CA SER A 183 -4.09 10.39 -13.22
C SER A 183 -3.56 8.97 -13.00
N ASN A 184 -3.11 8.69 -11.78
CA ASN A 184 -2.59 7.37 -11.41
C ASN A 184 -3.67 6.28 -11.52
N ALA A 185 -4.89 6.55 -11.02
CA ALA A 185 -6.01 5.62 -11.14
C ALA A 185 -6.41 5.35 -12.58
N ARG A 186 -6.41 6.35 -13.48
CA ARG A 186 -6.68 6.17 -14.91
C ARG A 186 -5.59 5.35 -15.58
N ALA A 187 -4.32 5.66 -15.30
CA ALA A 187 -3.19 4.91 -15.86
C ALA A 187 -3.24 3.45 -15.41
N ALA A 188 -3.46 3.18 -14.11
CA ALA A 188 -3.63 1.83 -13.60
C ALA A 188 -4.82 1.12 -14.24
N ALA A 189 -5.99 1.76 -14.29
CA ALA A 189 -7.20 1.20 -14.90
C ALA A 189 -7.02 0.82 -16.38
N SER A 190 -6.23 1.60 -17.14
CA SER A 190 -5.96 1.33 -18.56
C SER A 190 -5.13 0.06 -18.79
N LEU A 191 -4.46 -0.43 -17.74
CA LEU A 191 -3.62 -1.63 -17.78
C LEU A 191 -4.30 -2.87 -17.19
N TYR A 192 -5.44 -2.68 -16.49
CA TYR A 192 -6.19 -3.79 -15.92
C TYR A 192 -7.08 -4.44 -16.98
N GLU A 193 -6.78 -5.69 -17.31
CA GLU A 193 -7.53 -6.54 -18.25
C GLU A 193 -8.62 -7.32 -17.48
N LEU A 194 -9.48 -6.60 -16.77
CA LEU A 194 -10.53 -7.17 -15.93
C LEU A 194 -11.88 -7.19 -16.67
N ASP A 195 -12.59 -8.30 -16.48
CA ASP A 195 -13.99 -8.41 -16.86
C ASP A 195 -14.85 -7.78 -15.76
N ARG A 196 -15.57 -6.70 -16.06
CA ARG A 196 -16.41 -5.99 -15.08
C ARG A 196 -17.56 -6.82 -14.50
N GLU A 197 -17.98 -7.85 -15.20
CA GLU A 197 -19.06 -8.73 -14.71
C GLU A 197 -18.58 -9.76 -13.68
N ARG A 198 -17.25 -9.91 -13.54
CA ARG A 198 -16.63 -10.81 -12.56
C ARG A 198 -16.13 -10.05 -11.34
N TRP A 199 -16.04 -10.75 -10.22
CA TRP A 199 -15.59 -10.18 -8.96
C TRP A 199 -14.07 -10.03 -8.91
N SER A 200 -13.63 -8.98 -8.23
CA SER A 200 -12.26 -8.79 -7.74
C SER A 200 -12.26 -8.90 -6.22
N LEU A 201 -11.12 -9.22 -5.62
CA LEU A 201 -10.99 -9.30 -4.15
C LEU A 201 -10.21 -8.10 -3.61
N GLY A 202 -10.85 -7.36 -2.72
CA GLY A 202 -10.25 -6.25 -1.97
C GLY A 202 -9.82 -6.70 -0.58
N VAL A 203 -8.51 -6.79 -0.36
CA VAL A 203 -7.92 -7.20 0.93
C VAL A 203 -6.90 -6.20 1.45
N LEU A 204 -6.38 -5.34 0.57
CA LEU A 204 -5.45 -4.28 0.96
C LEU A 204 -6.14 -3.25 1.85
N PRO A 205 -5.46 -2.73 2.88
CA PRO A 205 -6.00 -1.63 3.68
C PRO A 205 -6.33 -0.43 2.79
N LEU A 206 -7.58 0.03 2.84
CA LEU A 206 -8.03 1.22 2.11
C LEU A 206 -7.37 2.51 2.64
N SER A 207 -6.79 2.45 3.83
CA SER A 207 -5.97 3.51 4.42
C SER A 207 -4.54 3.58 3.86
N HIS A 208 -4.16 2.67 2.95
CA HIS A 208 -2.88 2.69 2.25
C HIS A 208 -3.06 3.12 0.80
N SER A 209 -2.04 3.78 0.22
CA SER A 209 -2.08 4.29 -1.16
C SER A 209 -2.40 3.20 -2.19
N TYR A 210 -1.94 1.96 -1.98
CA TYR A 210 -2.22 0.84 -2.88
C TYR A 210 -3.70 0.41 -2.82
N GLY A 211 -4.32 0.35 -1.63
CA GLY A 211 -5.77 0.13 -1.50
C GLY A 211 -6.59 1.27 -2.13
N LEU A 212 -6.13 2.52 -1.97
CA LEU A 212 -6.81 3.68 -2.51
C LEU A 212 -6.79 3.72 -4.05
N VAL A 213 -5.67 3.35 -4.70
CA VAL A 213 -5.63 3.31 -6.18
C VAL A 213 -6.50 2.19 -6.73
N THR A 214 -6.57 1.02 -6.07
CA THR A 214 -7.46 -0.08 -6.51
C THR A 214 -8.93 0.33 -6.42
N LEU A 215 -9.33 1.05 -5.36
CA LEU A 215 -10.67 1.63 -5.21
C LEU A 215 -11.00 2.61 -6.35
N ASN A 216 -10.10 3.56 -6.62
CA ASN A 216 -10.31 4.58 -7.65
C ASN A 216 -10.33 3.97 -9.07
N ALA A 217 -9.46 3.00 -9.36
CA ALA A 217 -9.44 2.25 -10.62
C ALA A 217 -10.73 1.42 -10.78
N GLY A 218 -11.22 0.80 -9.69
CA GLY A 218 -12.49 0.08 -9.67
C GLY A 218 -13.69 0.96 -10.05
N ASN A 219 -13.75 2.19 -9.55
CA ASN A 219 -14.77 3.17 -9.96
C ASN A 219 -14.71 3.51 -11.46
N ILE A 220 -13.50 3.63 -12.03
CA ILE A 220 -13.31 3.92 -13.47
C ILE A 220 -13.76 2.74 -14.33
N LEU A 221 -13.50 1.52 -13.88
CA LEU A 221 -13.78 0.28 -14.64
C LEU A 221 -15.20 -0.24 -14.41
N GLY A 222 -15.90 0.21 -13.36
CA GLY A 222 -17.21 -0.33 -12.97
C GLY A 222 -17.11 -1.77 -12.44
N THR A 223 -16.06 -2.13 -11.73
CA THR A 223 -15.81 -3.50 -11.25
C THR A 223 -16.57 -3.82 -9.99
N LYS A 224 -16.85 -5.12 -9.79
CA LYS A 224 -17.44 -5.68 -8.57
C LYS A 224 -16.31 -6.12 -7.64
N SER A 225 -16.41 -5.84 -6.35
CA SER A 225 -15.38 -6.20 -5.35
C SER A 225 -16.00 -6.95 -4.16
N VAL A 226 -15.40 -8.09 -3.82
CA VAL A 226 -15.59 -8.69 -2.49
C VAL A 226 -14.55 -8.04 -1.58
N LEU A 227 -14.98 -7.33 -0.56
CA LEU A 227 -14.10 -6.65 0.39
C LEU A 227 -13.95 -7.50 1.64
N LEU A 228 -12.72 -7.78 2.03
CA LEU A 228 -12.41 -8.39 3.32
C LEU A 228 -11.94 -7.32 4.31
N ARG A 229 -12.39 -7.43 5.56
CA ARG A 229 -12.04 -6.51 6.64
C ARG A 229 -10.55 -6.50 6.90
N TRP A 230 -9.92 -7.67 6.84
CA TRP A 230 -8.47 -7.91 6.92
C TRP A 230 -8.08 -9.18 6.20
N PHE A 231 -6.79 -9.34 5.98
CA PHE A 231 -6.26 -10.55 5.36
C PHE A 231 -6.35 -11.75 6.31
N ASN A 232 -6.94 -12.83 5.79
CA ASN A 232 -6.89 -14.17 6.37
C ASN A 232 -6.83 -15.17 5.21
N PRO A 233 -5.88 -16.13 5.17
CA PRO A 233 -5.73 -17.05 4.05
C PRO A 233 -6.99 -17.84 3.71
N GLU A 234 -7.68 -18.38 4.72
CA GLU A 234 -8.91 -19.14 4.52
C GLU A 234 -10.02 -18.28 3.92
N ALA A 235 -10.26 -17.10 4.51
CA ALA A 235 -11.28 -16.18 4.02
C ALA A 235 -11.01 -15.69 2.59
N VAL A 236 -9.73 -15.51 2.21
CA VAL A 236 -9.32 -15.18 0.84
C VAL A 236 -9.67 -16.31 -0.11
N LEU A 237 -9.30 -17.55 0.22
CA LEU A 237 -9.54 -18.71 -0.63
C LEU A 237 -11.04 -19.05 -0.74
N ASP A 238 -11.79 -18.95 0.38
CA ASP A 238 -13.26 -19.11 0.38
C ASP A 238 -13.93 -18.07 -0.52
N ALA A 239 -13.55 -16.80 -0.38
CA ALA A 239 -14.09 -15.73 -1.23
C ALA A 239 -13.79 -15.97 -2.72
N ILE A 240 -12.58 -16.42 -3.07
CA ILE A 240 -12.21 -16.74 -4.45
C ILE A 240 -13.11 -17.86 -5.01
N ALA A 241 -13.25 -18.96 -4.28
CA ALA A 241 -14.06 -20.08 -4.69
C ALA A 241 -15.54 -19.72 -4.82
N ARG A 242 -16.11 -19.06 -3.79
CA ARG A 242 -17.52 -18.72 -3.69
C ARG A 242 -17.96 -17.68 -4.73
N PHE A 243 -17.20 -16.63 -4.93
CA PHE A 243 -17.53 -15.52 -5.82
C PHE A 243 -16.89 -15.64 -7.21
N ARG A 244 -16.09 -16.70 -7.44
CA ARG A 244 -15.33 -16.88 -8.67
C ARG A 244 -14.51 -15.66 -9.05
N VAL A 245 -13.74 -15.18 -8.07
CA VAL A 245 -12.90 -14.00 -8.19
C VAL A 245 -11.89 -14.16 -9.33
N GLN A 246 -11.68 -13.10 -10.10
CA GLN A 246 -10.71 -13.10 -11.21
C GLN A 246 -9.38 -12.46 -10.87
N SER A 247 -9.33 -11.59 -9.87
CA SER A 247 -8.12 -10.81 -9.53
C SER A 247 -8.08 -10.42 -8.06
N MET A 248 -6.86 -10.36 -7.52
CA MET A 248 -6.57 -9.85 -6.19
C MET A 248 -5.27 -9.03 -6.24
N ALA A 249 -5.25 -7.85 -5.63
CA ALA A 249 -4.04 -7.12 -5.32
C ALA A 249 -3.63 -7.41 -3.87
N GLY A 250 -2.34 -7.68 -3.65
CA GLY A 250 -1.79 -8.02 -2.35
C GLY A 250 -0.32 -7.63 -2.21
N VAL A 251 0.28 -8.07 -1.12
CA VAL A 251 1.70 -7.90 -0.84
C VAL A 251 2.38 -9.28 -0.77
N PRO A 252 3.70 -9.39 -0.98
CA PRO A 252 4.41 -10.67 -1.05
C PRO A 252 4.12 -11.61 0.11
N THR A 253 4.05 -11.11 1.34
CA THR A 253 3.76 -11.91 2.53
C THR A 253 2.39 -12.59 2.49
N MET A 254 1.38 -11.96 1.87
CA MET A 254 0.06 -12.58 1.67
C MET A 254 0.17 -13.81 0.77
N TYR A 255 0.94 -13.72 -0.31
CA TYR A 255 1.16 -14.84 -1.24
C TYR A 255 1.94 -15.98 -0.60
N VAL A 256 2.95 -15.66 0.23
CA VAL A 256 3.66 -16.67 1.03
C VAL A 256 2.72 -17.38 2.00
N TYR A 257 1.82 -16.65 2.67
CA TYR A 257 0.84 -17.25 3.58
C TYR A 257 -0.18 -18.14 2.85
N LEU A 258 -0.68 -17.69 1.68
CA LEU A 258 -1.56 -18.52 0.85
C LEU A 258 -0.86 -19.80 0.38
N LEU A 259 0.38 -19.69 -0.11
CA LEU A 259 1.16 -20.81 -0.61
C LEU A 259 1.39 -21.88 0.47
N ASN A 260 1.63 -21.46 1.70
CA ASN A 260 1.88 -22.33 2.84
C ASN A 260 0.63 -22.67 3.66
N TYR A 261 -0.57 -22.26 3.21
CA TYR A 261 -1.81 -22.62 3.91
C TYR A 261 -2.12 -24.11 3.71
N PRO A 262 -2.24 -24.91 4.79
CA PRO A 262 -2.31 -26.37 4.68
C PRO A 262 -3.50 -26.88 3.87
N ASP A 263 -4.66 -26.23 4.04
CA ASP A 263 -5.92 -26.63 3.42
C ASP A 263 -6.22 -25.89 2.10
N ALA A 264 -5.21 -25.25 1.48
CA ALA A 264 -5.43 -24.44 0.28
C ALA A 264 -6.06 -25.22 -0.87
N ASP A 265 -5.74 -26.50 -1.02
CA ASP A 265 -6.21 -27.36 -2.11
C ASP A 265 -7.72 -27.71 -2.02
N ARG A 266 -8.38 -27.36 -0.90
CA ARG A 266 -9.83 -27.52 -0.73
C ARG A 266 -10.65 -26.47 -1.47
N PHE A 267 -10.03 -25.39 -1.94
CA PHE A 267 -10.70 -24.25 -2.56
C PHE A 267 -10.46 -24.20 -4.06
N ASP A 268 -11.54 -23.98 -4.83
CA ASP A 268 -11.43 -23.78 -6.28
C ASP A 268 -10.97 -22.36 -6.62
N THR A 269 -9.72 -22.24 -7.05
CA THR A 269 -9.12 -20.99 -7.50
C THR A 269 -9.04 -20.86 -9.03
N SER A 270 -9.65 -21.76 -9.79
CA SER A 270 -9.57 -21.81 -11.25
C SER A 270 -10.11 -20.56 -11.97
N SER A 271 -10.88 -19.73 -11.25
CA SER A 271 -11.39 -18.46 -11.75
C SER A 271 -10.34 -17.34 -11.80
N MET A 272 -9.23 -17.50 -11.07
CA MET A 272 -8.20 -16.47 -10.98
C MET A 272 -7.45 -16.29 -12.30
N ARG A 273 -7.30 -15.03 -12.70
CA ARG A 273 -6.54 -14.61 -13.88
C ARG A 273 -5.25 -13.90 -13.51
N SER A 274 -5.31 -13.07 -12.46
CA SER A 274 -4.16 -12.26 -12.02
C SER A 274 -4.10 -12.06 -10.52
N TRP A 275 -2.88 -12.07 -10.02
CA TRP A 275 -2.49 -11.74 -8.66
C TRP A 275 -1.49 -10.58 -8.74
N GLY A 276 -1.86 -9.39 -8.27
CA GLY A 276 -0.99 -8.22 -8.28
C GLY A 276 -0.15 -8.15 -7.02
N SER A 277 1.16 -8.09 -7.12
CA SER A 277 2.08 -7.93 -5.99
C SER A 277 2.77 -6.58 -6.00
N GLY A 278 2.79 -5.89 -4.87
CA GLY A 278 3.46 -4.60 -4.73
C GLY A 278 3.80 -4.24 -3.29
N ALA A 279 4.31 -3.04 -3.09
CA ALA A 279 4.72 -2.47 -1.80
C ALA A 279 5.95 -3.12 -1.14
N ALA A 280 6.38 -4.29 -1.56
CA ALA A 280 7.60 -4.96 -1.12
C ALA A 280 8.12 -5.86 -2.25
N THR A 281 9.36 -6.33 -2.11
CA THR A 281 9.97 -7.27 -3.06
C THR A 281 9.29 -8.63 -2.99
N LEU A 282 8.91 -9.17 -4.14
CA LEU A 282 8.40 -10.53 -4.28
C LEU A 282 9.61 -11.47 -4.50
N PRO A 283 9.81 -12.49 -3.64
CA PRO A 283 10.83 -13.51 -3.90
C PRO A 283 10.54 -14.26 -5.19
N SER A 284 11.50 -14.33 -6.10
CA SER A 284 11.31 -14.98 -7.42
C SER A 284 10.95 -16.47 -7.30
N GLU A 285 11.45 -17.11 -6.25
CA GLU A 285 11.25 -18.54 -5.97
C GLU A 285 9.81 -18.93 -5.67
N ILE A 286 8.98 -17.99 -5.21
CA ILE A 286 7.56 -18.30 -4.93
C ILE A 286 6.66 -18.18 -6.16
N VAL A 287 7.10 -17.50 -7.21
CA VAL A 287 6.25 -17.16 -8.36
C VAL A 287 5.73 -18.40 -9.07
N GLU A 288 6.64 -19.29 -9.51
CA GLU A 288 6.25 -20.51 -10.24
C GLU A 288 5.45 -21.49 -9.36
N PRO A 289 5.86 -21.82 -8.12
CA PRO A 289 5.06 -22.65 -7.23
C PRO A 289 3.67 -22.07 -6.95
N PHE A 290 3.56 -20.77 -6.80
CA PHE A 290 2.29 -20.10 -6.54
C PHE A 290 1.34 -20.20 -7.74
N GLU A 291 1.83 -19.86 -8.94
CA GLU A 291 1.03 -19.93 -10.18
C GLU A 291 0.61 -21.37 -10.51
N LYS A 292 1.49 -22.34 -10.26
CA LYS A 292 1.17 -23.77 -10.42
C LYS A 292 0.07 -24.24 -9.48
N LYS A 293 0.07 -23.73 -8.22
CA LYS A 293 -0.91 -24.14 -7.20
C LYS A 293 -2.26 -23.45 -7.39
N PHE A 294 -2.28 -22.16 -7.64
CA PHE A 294 -3.50 -21.34 -7.61
C PHE A 294 -4.00 -20.89 -9.00
N GLY A 295 -3.24 -21.13 -10.05
CA GLY A 295 -3.55 -20.60 -11.37
C GLY A 295 -3.40 -19.08 -11.48
N GLY A 296 -3.69 -18.54 -12.67
CA GLY A 296 -3.49 -17.12 -12.96
C GLY A 296 -2.02 -16.73 -13.03
N ARG A 297 -1.75 -15.42 -13.21
CA ARG A 297 -0.39 -14.87 -13.26
C ARG A 297 -0.13 -13.98 -12.04
N LEU A 298 1.00 -14.18 -11.38
CA LEU A 298 1.49 -13.32 -10.29
C LEU A 298 2.33 -12.19 -10.90
N LEU A 299 1.80 -10.97 -10.83
CA LEU A 299 2.31 -9.79 -11.54
C LEU A 299 2.88 -8.79 -10.54
N GLU A 300 4.11 -8.36 -10.77
CA GLU A 300 4.76 -7.37 -9.91
C GLU A 300 4.51 -5.94 -10.40
N GLY A 301 4.40 -5.03 -9.43
CA GLY A 301 4.39 -3.60 -9.65
C GLY A 301 5.21 -2.86 -8.59
N TYR A 302 5.72 -1.70 -8.97
CA TYR A 302 6.47 -0.81 -8.09
C TYR A 302 5.75 0.52 -7.92
N GLY A 303 5.88 1.06 -6.73
CA GLY A 303 5.37 2.37 -6.41
C GLY A 303 5.61 2.78 -4.97
N LEU A 304 5.32 4.04 -4.72
CA LEU A 304 5.46 4.67 -3.41
C LEU A 304 4.34 5.70 -3.22
N THR A 305 4.03 6.01 -2.00
CA THR A 305 2.93 6.95 -1.68
C THR A 305 3.13 8.30 -2.37
N GLU A 306 4.37 8.76 -2.45
CA GLU A 306 4.78 10.01 -3.11
C GLU A 306 4.52 10.02 -4.63
N ALA A 307 4.18 8.86 -5.22
CA ALA A 307 3.80 8.72 -6.63
C ALA A 307 2.34 8.23 -6.84
N SER A 308 1.46 8.26 -5.84
CA SER A 308 -0.02 8.08 -5.87
C SER A 308 -0.63 6.69 -6.15
N PRO A 309 -0.09 5.50 -5.98
CA PRO A 309 1.32 5.18 -5.75
C PRO A 309 2.03 4.57 -6.96
N VAL A 310 1.32 4.10 -8.02
CA VAL A 310 1.88 3.22 -9.06
C VAL A 310 2.84 3.98 -9.96
N VAL A 311 4.04 3.45 -10.11
CA VAL A 311 5.08 3.93 -11.02
C VAL A 311 5.25 2.98 -12.20
N SER A 312 5.37 1.68 -11.93
CA SER A 312 5.48 0.64 -12.95
C SER A 312 4.67 -0.59 -12.59
N THR A 313 4.33 -1.39 -13.60
CA THR A 313 3.63 -2.67 -13.40
C THR A 313 3.86 -3.61 -14.56
N THR A 314 3.80 -4.92 -14.29
CA THR A 314 3.74 -5.98 -15.28
C THR A 314 2.31 -6.13 -15.77
N ARG A 315 2.09 -6.24 -17.09
CA ARG A 315 0.75 -6.42 -17.69
C ARG A 315 0.38 -7.90 -17.75
N LEU A 316 -0.92 -8.19 -17.64
CA LEU A 316 -1.43 -9.55 -17.69
C LEU A 316 -1.12 -10.24 -19.04
N SER A 317 -1.44 -9.58 -20.15
CA SER A 317 -1.16 -10.09 -21.51
C SER A 317 0.26 -9.79 -22.02
N GLY A 318 1.06 -9.03 -21.24
CA GLY A 318 2.39 -8.59 -21.65
C GLY A 318 3.51 -9.58 -21.38
N VAL A 319 4.70 -9.22 -21.86
CA VAL A 319 5.95 -9.88 -21.48
C VAL A 319 6.20 -9.68 -19.97
N ARG A 320 6.60 -10.74 -19.30
CA ARG A 320 7.08 -10.71 -17.91
C ARG A 320 8.55 -11.08 -17.88
N LYS A 321 9.34 -10.28 -17.22
CA LYS A 321 10.73 -10.59 -16.87
C LYS A 321 10.80 -10.80 -15.36
N LEU A 322 11.24 -11.98 -14.93
CA LEU A 322 11.36 -12.31 -13.50
C LEU A 322 12.32 -11.33 -12.80
N GLY A 323 11.94 -10.91 -11.59
CA GLY A 323 12.68 -9.91 -10.81
C GLY A 323 12.47 -8.47 -11.25
N SER A 324 11.79 -8.23 -12.40
CA SER A 324 11.39 -6.89 -12.82
C SER A 324 10.02 -6.52 -12.25
N VAL A 325 9.86 -5.27 -11.90
CA VAL A 325 8.59 -4.67 -11.47
C VAL A 325 7.78 -4.09 -12.65
N GLY A 326 8.06 -4.56 -13.87
CA GLY A 326 7.38 -4.16 -15.09
C GLY A 326 7.90 -2.87 -15.71
N GLN A 327 7.09 -2.28 -16.58
CA GLN A 327 7.38 -1.05 -17.28
C GLN A 327 6.62 0.13 -16.66
N PRO A 328 7.10 1.37 -16.80
CA PRO A 328 6.39 2.56 -16.36
C PRO A 328 4.95 2.61 -16.86
N ILE A 329 4.02 3.05 -16.01
CA ILE A 329 2.62 3.21 -16.40
C ILE A 329 2.44 4.42 -17.33
N PRO A 330 1.36 4.50 -18.15
CA PRO A 330 1.13 5.62 -19.06
C PRO A 330 1.20 6.98 -18.36
N GLY A 331 1.97 7.91 -18.94
CA GLY A 331 2.16 9.26 -18.44
C GLY A 331 3.18 9.40 -17.28
N VAL A 332 3.83 8.31 -16.90
CA VAL A 332 4.92 8.32 -15.92
C VAL A 332 6.23 8.06 -16.61
N GLU A 333 7.22 8.90 -16.33
CA GLU A 333 8.60 8.77 -16.80
C GLU A 333 9.47 8.30 -15.65
N VAL A 334 10.35 7.35 -15.93
CA VAL A 334 11.34 6.81 -15.00
C VAL A 334 12.72 6.99 -15.57
N ALA A 335 13.64 7.52 -14.78
CA ALA A 335 15.06 7.58 -15.12
C ALA A 335 15.89 6.98 -13.97
N ILE A 336 17.04 6.48 -14.30
CA ILE A 336 18.05 6.09 -13.31
C ILE A 336 19.05 7.23 -13.20
N LEU A 337 19.22 7.76 -11.99
CA LEU A 337 19.96 9.00 -11.74
C LEU A 337 21.28 8.71 -10.99
N ASP A 338 22.33 9.43 -11.36
CA ASP A 338 23.59 9.48 -10.61
C ASP A 338 23.48 10.46 -9.41
N ASP A 339 24.55 10.57 -8.62
CA ASP A 339 24.59 11.49 -7.47
C ASP A 339 24.56 12.99 -7.87
N ALA A 340 24.77 13.32 -9.15
CA ALA A 340 24.62 14.66 -9.72
C ALA A 340 23.26 14.88 -10.39
N ASP A 341 22.28 13.99 -10.15
CA ASP A 341 20.91 13.98 -10.69
C ASP A 341 20.86 13.89 -12.25
N ARG A 342 21.91 13.34 -12.89
CA ARG A 342 21.95 13.11 -14.33
C ARG A 342 21.47 11.71 -14.65
N ALA A 343 20.69 11.57 -15.74
CA ALA A 343 20.24 10.26 -16.20
C ALA A 343 21.43 9.39 -16.65
N LEU A 344 21.48 8.19 -16.12
CA LEU A 344 22.45 7.16 -16.48
C LEU A 344 22.01 6.39 -17.73
N PRO A 345 22.96 5.82 -18.49
CA PRO A 345 22.66 4.91 -19.58
C PRO A 345 21.86 3.69 -19.14
N VAL A 346 21.15 3.07 -20.12
CA VAL A 346 20.43 1.81 -19.92
C VAL A 346 21.36 0.72 -19.41
N GLY A 347 20.93 -0.02 -18.39
CA GLY A 347 21.69 -1.11 -17.75
C GLY A 347 22.58 -0.65 -16.60
N GLU A 348 22.77 0.65 -16.40
CA GLU A 348 23.48 1.15 -15.23
C GLU A 348 22.57 1.24 -14.00
N THR A 349 23.18 1.14 -12.82
CA THR A 349 22.50 1.17 -11.53
C THR A 349 22.65 2.53 -10.86
N GLY A 350 21.53 3.13 -10.42
CA GLY A 350 21.51 4.41 -9.72
C GLY A 350 20.19 4.63 -9.01
N GLU A 351 19.92 5.87 -8.55
CA GLU A 351 18.66 6.20 -7.88
C GLU A 351 17.51 6.27 -8.89
N ILE A 352 16.37 5.66 -8.56
CA ILE A 352 15.15 5.75 -9.38
C ILE A 352 14.56 7.15 -9.24
N GLY A 353 14.56 7.91 -10.31
CA GLY A 353 13.86 9.18 -10.45
C GLY A 353 12.51 8.97 -11.15
N VAL A 354 11.47 9.63 -10.65
CA VAL A 354 10.12 9.55 -11.21
C VAL A 354 9.61 10.94 -11.57
N ARG A 355 8.99 11.07 -12.74
CA ARG A 355 8.33 12.30 -13.19
C ARG A 355 6.98 11.95 -13.80
N GLY A 356 5.95 12.72 -13.49
CA GLY A 356 4.61 12.52 -14.03
C GLY A 356 3.52 13.22 -13.23
N PRO A 357 2.29 13.21 -13.75
CA PRO A 357 1.15 13.85 -13.09
C PRO A 357 0.72 13.14 -11.80
N ASN A 358 1.25 11.96 -11.52
CA ASN A 358 1.03 11.16 -10.33
C ASN A 358 1.94 11.56 -9.14
N VAL A 359 2.98 12.36 -9.38
CA VAL A 359 3.92 12.77 -8.33
C VAL A 359 3.24 13.75 -7.37
N MET A 360 3.45 13.57 -6.07
CA MET A 360 2.89 14.35 -4.97
C MET A 360 3.10 15.86 -5.13
N VAL A 361 2.26 16.64 -4.48
CA VAL A 361 2.46 18.09 -4.31
C VAL A 361 3.69 18.36 -3.43
N GLY A 362 3.89 17.54 -2.40
CA GLY A 362 4.99 17.62 -1.46
C GLY A 362 4.67 16.95 -0.14
N TYR A 363 5.55 17.10 0.83
CA TYR A 363 5.28 16.70 2.22
C TYR A 363 4.55 17.82 2.94
N TYR A 364 3.42 17.50 3.56
CA TYR A 364 2.54 18.45 4.22
C TYR A 364 3.27 19.20 5.34
N GLY A 365 3.31 20.53 5.25
CA GLY A 365 3.99 21.37 6.24
C GLY A 365 5.53 21.27 6.25
N LEU A 366 6.16 20.55 5.31
CA LEU A 366 7.59 20.29 5.30
C LEU A 366 8.26 20.73 3.97
N PRO A 367 8.42 22.04 3.73
CA PRO A 367 8.94 22.56 2.46
C PRO A 367 10.38 22.10 2.17
N ASP A 368 11.26 22.03 3.17
CA ASP A 368 12.65 21.62 2.98
C ASP A 368 12.76 20.12 2.60
N GLU A 369 11.92 19.26 3.20
CA GLU A 369 11.84 17.84 2.83
C GLU A 369 11.28 17.69 1.41
N THR A 370 10.30 18.52 1.06
CA THR A 370 9.73 18.55 -0.29
C THR A 370 10.78 18.95 -1.31
N ALA A 371 11.53 20.02 -1.06
CA ALA A 371 12.59 20.47 -1.96
C ALA A 371 13.71 19.41 -2.15
N ARG A 372 14.02 18.65 -1.09
CA ARG A 372 14.97 17.54 -1.20
C ARG A 372 14.45 16.37 -2.03
N ALA A 373 13.15 16.04 -1.89
CA ALA A 373 12.54 14.94 -2.61
C ALA A 373 12.21 15.30 -4.06
N LEU A 374 11.81 16.55 -4.32
CA LEU A 374 11.39 17.06 -5.64
C LEU A 374 12.43 18.05 -6.17
N ARG A 375 13.62 17.56 -6.53
CA ARG A 375 14.69 18.41 -7.06
C ARG A 375 14.99 18.09 -8.53
N ASN A 376 15.45 19.09 -9.25
CA ASN A 376 15.83 19.00 -10.67
C ASN A 376 14.76 18.36 -11.57
N GLY A 377 13.45 18.54 -11.21
CA GLY A 377 12.30 18.05 -11.97
C GLY A 377 12.00 16.55 -11.79
N TRP A 378 12.64 15.89 -10.84
CA TRP A 378 12.43 14.49 -10.49
C TRP A 378 11.97 14.31 -9.04
N LEU A 379 11.06 13.36 -8.82
CA LEU A 379 10.88 12.76 -7.52
C LEU A 379 12.02 11.76 -7.28
N HIS A 380 12.85 12.03 -6.31
CA HIS A 380 13.91 11.15 -5.82
C HIS A 380 13.30 10.12 -4.86
N THR A 381 13.20 8.88 -5.31
CA THR A 381 12.48 7.84 -4.57
C THR A 381 13.24 7.30 -3.37
N GLY A 382 14.56 7.46 -3.37
CA GLY A 382 15.45 6.81 -2.40
C GLY A 382 15.56 5.29 -2.63
N ASP A 383 15.02 4.77 -3.73
CA ASP A 383 15.19 3.39 -4.17
C ASP A 383 16.24 3.34 -5.29
N ILE A 384 17.11 2.35 -5.26
CA ILE A 384 18.12 2.08 -6.27
C ILE A 384 17.58 1.07 -7.26
N GLY A 385 17.80 1.30 -8.54
CA GLY A 385 17.33 0.42 -9.59
C GLY A 385 18.09 0.54 -10.89
N GLN A 386 17.64 -0.16 -11.89
CA GLN A 386 18.13 -0.11 -13.28
C GLN A 386 16.99 -0.29 -14.28
N LEU A 387 17.15 0.24 -15.47
CA LEU A 387 16.28 -0.01 -16.63
C LEU A 387 17.03 -0.87 -17.64
N ASP A 388 16.35 -1.88 -18.18
CA ASP A 388 16.91 -2.65 -19.31
C ASP A 388 16.57 -2.02 -20.67
N GLY A 389 17.12 -2.61 -21.75
CA GLY A 389 16.94 -2.14 -23.12
C GLY A 389 15.50 -2.15 -23.64
N ASP A 390 14.61 -2.89 -22.98
CA ASP A 390 13.18 -2.97 -23.30
C ASP A 390 12.33 -2.07 -22.37
N GLY A 391 12.97 -1.29 -21.50
CA GLY A 391 12.33 -0.37 -20.56
C GLY A 391 11.70 -1.05 -19.34
N PHE A 392 12.11 -2.28 -18.99
CA PHE A 392 11.71 -2.92 -17.74
C PHE A 392 12.53 -2.39 -16.58
N LEU A 393 11.82 -2.02 -15.51
CA LEU A 393 12.42 -1.51 -14.27
C LEU A 393 12.74 -2.67 -13.31
N TYR A 394 13.93 -2.63 -12.75
CA TYR A 394 14.39 -3.52 -11.69
C TYR A 394 14.70 -2.68 -10.46
N VAL A 395 14.04 -2.96 -9.34
CA VAL A 395 14.35 -2.33 -8.05
C VAL A 395 15.39 -3.19 -7.36
N VAL A 396 16.56 -2.64 -7.15
CA VAL A 396 17.70 -3.38 -6.56
C VAL A 396 17.69 -3.30 -5.05
N GLU A 397 17.56 -2.09 -4.46
CA GLU A 397 17.55 -1.90 -3.02
C GLU A 397 17.09 -0.47 -2.66
N ARG A 398 16.90 -0.20 -1.36
CA ARG A 398 16.78 1.16 -0.84
C ARG A 398 18.16 1.77 -0.57
N LYS A 399 18.36 3.00 -1.01
CA LYS A 399 19.63 3.75 -0.81
C LYS A 399 20.07 3.75 0.66
N LYS A 400 19.14 3.88 1.59
CA LYS A 400 19.37 3.88 3.05
C LYS A 400 19.61 2.49 3.67
N ASP A 401 19.24 1.42 2.95
CA ASP A 401 19.39 0.05 3.43
C ASP A 401 20.62 -0.64 2.84
N LEU A 402 21.29 0.01 1.88
CA LEU A 402 22.56 -0.43 1.31
C LEU A 402 23.61 -0.62 2.42
N ILE A 403 24.26 -1.78 2.42
CA ILE A 403 25.32 -2.11 3.38
C ILE A 403 26.65 -1.80 2.73
N ILE A 404 27.46 -0.96 3.38
CA ILE A 404 28.79 -0.60 2.90
C ILE A 404 29.83 -1.37 3.69
N ARG A 405 30.26 -2.51 3.14
CA ARG A 405 31.20 -3.43 3.78
C ARG A 405 32.61 -3.32 3.15
N GLY A 406 33.57 -2.76 3.90
CA GLY A 406 34.94 -2.61 3.43
C GLY A 406 35.05 -1.81 2.12
N GLY A 407 34.15 -0.82 1.92
CA GLY A 407 34.10 0.00 0.71
C GLY A 407 33.28 -0.63 -0.44
N PHE A 408 32.79 -1.86 -0.29
CA PHE A 408 31.93 -2.52 -1.27
C PHE A 408 30.47 -2.37 -0.92
N ASN A 409 29.65 -2.08 -1.92
CA ASN A 409 28.20 -2.07 -1.79
C ASN A 409 27.67 -3.51 -1.74
N VAL A 410 26.96 -3.85 -0.67
CA VAL A 410 26.20 -5.09 -0.55
C VAL A 410 24.72 -4.74 -0.54
N TYR A 411 23.98 -5.25 -1.50
CA TYR A 411 22.56 -5.04 -1.62
C TYR A 411 21.82 -6.12 -0.81
N PRO A 412 21.12 -5.77 0.29
CA PRO A 412 20.38 -6.72 1.11
C PRO A 412 19.50 -7.67 0.31
N ARG A 413 18.79 -7.15 -0.71
CA ARG A 413 17.93 -7.95 -1.57
C ARG A 413 18.65 -9.10 -2.26
N GLU A 414 19.84 -8.89 -2.79
CA GLU A 414 20.62 -9.94 -3.45
C GLU A 414 20.91 -11.10 -2.50
N VAL A 415 21.19 -10.79 -1.24
CA VAL A 415 21.44 -11.80 -0.20
C VAL A 415 20.13 -12.44 0.24
N GLU A 416 19.07 -11.68 0.38
CA GLU A 416 17.72 -12.19 0.74
C GLU A 416 17.18 -13.16 -0.31
N GLU A 417 17.36 -12.89 -1.61
CA GLU A 417 16.97 -13.82 -2.68
C GLU A 417 17.66 -15.17 -2.54
N VAL A 418 18.96 -15.17 -2.25
CA VAL A 418 19.69 -16.44 -2.00
C VAL A 418 19.18 -17.12 -0.73
N LEU A 419 18.86 -16.38 0.33
CA LEU A 419 18.30 -16.93 1.56
C LEU A 419 16.92 -17.57 1.32
N TYR A 420 16.04 -16.94 0.53
CA TYR A 420 14.73 -17.48 0.17
C TYR A 420 14.84 -18.76 -0.67
N ALA A 421 15.89 -18.92 -1.46
CA ALA A 421 16.16 -20.17 -2.21
C ALA A 421 16.57 -21.35 -1.29
N HIS A 422 16.88 -21.11 -0.02
CA HIS A 422 17.20 -22.19 0.92
C HIS A 422 15.92 -22.94 1.34
N PRO A 423 15.86 -24.30 1.25
CA PRO A 423 14.63 -25.07 1.46
C PRO A 423 13.93 -24.85 2.81
N ALA A 424 14.71 -24.59 3.87
CA ALA A 424 14.20 -24.39 5.22
C ALA A 424 13.72 -22.96 5.52
N VAL A 425 14.01 -21.96 4.67
CA VAL A 425 13.72 -20.55 4.94
C VAL A 425 12.28 -20.21 4.53
N ALA A 426 11.53 -19.63 5.46
CA ALA A 426 10.20 -19.06 5.21
C ALA A 426 10.27 -17.54 4.99
N GLU A 427 11.06 -16.85 5.82
CA GLU A 427 11.22 -15.39 5.73
C GLU A 427 12.69 -15.04 5.95
N ALA A 428 13.18 -14.05 5.22
CA ALA A 428 14.54 -13.53 5.36
C ALA A 428 14.55 -12.01 5.27
N ALA A 429 15.41 -11.38 6.06
CA ALA A 429 15.76 -9.97 5.93
C ALA A 429 17.22 -9.75 6.27
N VAL A 430 17.87 -8.88 5.52
CA VAL A 430 19.29 -8.59 5.68
C VAL A 430 19.47 -7.12 6.04
N VAL A 431 20.34 -6.85 7.02
CA VAL A 431 20.67 -5.51 7.49
C VAL A 431 22.16 -5.37 7.76
N GLY A 432 22.67 -4.14 7.64
CA GLY A 432 24.02 -3.80 8.07
C GLY A 432 24.11 -3.71 9.60
N ARG A 433 25.12 -4.34 10.16
CA ARG A 433 25.54 -4.14 11.56
C ARG A 433 26.85 -3.36 11.55
N ARG A 434 26.94 -2.32 12.34
CA ARG A 434 28.18 -1.53 12.47
C ARG A 434 29.37 -2.40 12.87
N ASP A 435 30.49 -2.21 12.18
CA ASP A 435 31.74 -2.90 12.41
C ASP A 435 32.92 -1.92 12.34
N LEU A 436 33.85 -2.00 13.29
CA LEU A 436 34.98 -1.06 13.41
C LEU A 436 35.98 -1.16 12.26
N LEU A 437 36.13 -2.33 11.65
CA LEU A 437 37.10 -2.57 10.59
C LEU A 437 36.51 -2.45 9.20
N MET A 438 35.28 -2.96 9.04
CA MET A 438 34.62 -3.05 7.74
C MET A 438 33.58 -1.93 7.49
N GLY A 439 33.39 -1.04 8.48
CA GLY A 439 32.30 -0.06 8.46
C GLY A 439 30.96 -0.73 8.81
N GLU A 440 30.55 -1.68 7.99
CA GLU A 440 29.38 -2.54 8.28
C GLU A 440 29.68 -4.00 7.96
N GLU A 441 29.02 -4.91 8.67
CA GLU A 441 28.95 -6.34 8.40
C GLU A 441 27.53 -6.77 8.05
N VAL A 442 27.44 -7.76 7.18
CA VAL A 442 26.16 -8.31 6.72
C VAL A 442 25.58 -9.22 7.78
N CYS A 443 24.37 -8.90 8.28
CA CYS A 443 23.62 -9.71 9.23
C CYS A 443 22.27 -10.12 8.62
N ALA A 444 21.99 -11.43 8.65
CA ALA A 444 20.73 -11.99 8.18
C ALA A 444 19.82 -12.36 9.37
N PHE A 445 18.54 -11.98 9.28
CA PHE A 445 17.47 -12.47 10.14
C PHE A 445 16.62 -13.46 9.35
N VAL A 446 16.37 -14.63 9.91
CA VAL A 446 15.70 -15.75 9.22
C VAL A 446 14.59 -16.31 10.09
N ALA A 447 13.41 -16.52 9.50
CA ALA A 447 12.37 -17.38 10.07
C ALA A 447 12.30 -18.68 9.24
N LEU A 448 12.29 -19.83 9.92
CA LEU A 448 12.23 -21.13 9.26
C LEU A 448 10.79 -21.53 8.98
N LYS A 449 10.60 -22.38 7.96
CA LYS A 449 9.32 -23.05 7.69
C LYS A 449 8.95 -23.96 8.86
N SER A 450 7.65 -24.15 9.08
CA SER A 450 7.16 -25.05 10.12
C SER A 450 7.74 -26.47 9.94
N GLY A 451 8.33 -27.01 11.02
CA GLY A 451 8.96 -28.32 11.00
C GLY A 451 10.32 -28.39 10.32
N ALA A 452 10.83 -27.32 9.74
CA ALA A 452 12.16 -27.28 9.15
C ALA A 452 13.22 -26.96 10.22
N ALA A 453 14.43 -27.46 10.02
CA ALA A 453 15.60 -27.18 10.85
C ALA A 453 16.78 -26.76 9.98
N ALA A 454 17.47 -25.71 10.39
CA ALA A 454 18.76 -25.29 9.86
C ALA A 454 19.51 -24.51 10.93
N ASP A 455 20.82 -24.63 10.97
CA ASP A 455 21.67 -23.81 11.80
C ASP A 455 22.30 -22.65 11.01
N ALA A 456 22.93 -21.70 11.72
CA ALA A 456 23.54 -20.52 11.11
C ALA A 456 24.66 -20.91 10.13
N GLY A 457 25.43 -21.97 10.43
CA GLY A 457 26.50 -22.48 9.57
C GLY A 457 25.99 -22.99 8.23
N ALA A 458 24.89 -23.75 8.24
CA ALA A 458 24.23 -24.24 7.03
C ALA A 458 23.72 -23.09 6.15
N ILE A 459 23.07 -22.09 6.74
CA ILE A 459 22.58 -20.90 6.01
C ILE A 459 23.75 -20.11 5.42
N ILE A 460 24.81 -19.84 6.20
CA ILE A 460 26.00 -19.11 5.72
C ILE A 460 26.68 -19.91 4.61
N GLY A 461 26.88 -21.22 4.78
CA GLY A 461 27.47 -22.09 3.77
C GLY A 461 26.68 -22.10 2.46
N PHE A 462 25.36 -22.10 2.54
CA PHE A 462 24.48 -21.98 1.38
C PHE A 462 24.68 -20.65 0.63
N CYS A 463 24.81 -19.53 1.36
CA CYS A 463 25.12 -18.24 0.77
C CYS A 463 26.52 -18.21 0.14
N GLN A 464 27.53 -18.80 0.81
CA GLN A 464 28.92 -18.82 0.32
C GLN A 464 29.06 -19.60 -1.00
N SER A 465 28.23 -20.57 -1.26
CA SER A 465 28.22 -21.31 -2.53
C SER A 465 27.61 -20.55 -3.71
N ARG A 466 26.97 -19.40 -3.46
CA ARG A 466 26.16 -18.64 -4.45
C ARG A 466 26.52 -17.17 -4.55
N LEU A 467 27.16 -16.61 -3.53
CA LEU A 467 27.51 -15.18 -3.45
C LEU A 467 29.01 -14.97 -3.29
N ALA A 468 29.47 -13.83 -3.73
CA ALA A 468 30.84 -13.39 -3.44
C ALA A 468 31.03 -13.26 -1.91
N LYS A 469 32.21 -13.60 -1.41
CA LYS A 469 32.53 -13.69 0.03
C LYS A 469 32.17 -12.43 0.83
N TYR A 470 32.33 -11.25 0.23
CA TYR A 470 32.02 -9.98 0.91
C TYR A 470 30.52 -9.74 1.06
N LYS A 471 29.66 -10.40 0.27
CA LYS A 471 28.19 -10.31 0.34
C LYS A 471 27.58 -11.30 1.34
N CYS A 472 28.30 -12.36 1.70
CA CYS A 472 27.77 -13.40 2.57
C CYS A 472 27.52 -12.88 3.98
N PRO A 473 26.41 -13.30 4.62
CA PRO A 473 26.13 -12.98 6.02
C PRO A 473 27.28 -13.44 6.92
N ARG A 474 27.73 -12.54 7.81
CA ARG A 474 28.68 -12.87 8.87
C ARG A 474 27.98 -13.45 10.09
N GLU A 475 26.71 -13.08 10.26
CA GLU A 475 25.87 -13.50 11.35
C GLU A 475 24.48 -13.84 10.83
N VAL A 476 23.88 -14.92 11.37
CA VAL A 476 22.49 -15.30 11.12
C VAL A 476 21.77 -15.41 12.44
N ARG A 477 20.67 -14.66 12.58
CA ARG A 477 19.77 -14.70 13.74
C ARG A 477 18.42 -15.30 13.36
N PHE A 478 17.97 -16.28 14.13
CA PHE A 478 16.68 -16.90 13.92
C PHE A 478 15.61 -16.21 14.77
N LEU A 479 14.46 -15.94 14.15
CA LEU A 479 13.27 -15.43 14.80
C LEU A 479 12.08 -16.32 14.46
N PRO A 480 11.07 -16.46 15.34
CA PRO A 480 9.85 -17.19 15.01
C PRO A 480 9.10 -16.59 13.82
N SER A 481 9.11 -15.28 13.69
CA SER A 481 8.64 -14.49 12.55
C SER A 481 9.37 -13.16 12.52
N LEU A 482 9.52 -12.55 11.35
CA LEU A 482 10.13 -11.23 11.23
C LEU A 482 9.11 -10.12 11.58
N PRO A 483 9.56 -9.00 12.22
CA PRO A 483 8.69 -7.87 12.52
C PRO A 483 8.19 -7.23 11.23
N LYS A 484 6.87 -6.96 11.16
CA LYS A 484 6.21 -6.39 9.99
C LYS A 484 5.36 -5.19 10.36
N ASN A 485 5.24 -4.27 9.42
CA ASN A 485 4.27 -3.21 9.53
C ASN A 485 2.83 -3.73 9.26
N PRO A 486 1.80 -2.88 9.51
CA PRO A 486 0.39 -3.25 9.30
C PRO A 486 0.02 -3.73 7.89
N VAL A 487 0.82 -3.36 6.88
CA VAL A 487 0.61 -3.79 5.49
C VAL A 487 1.49 -5.00 5.11
N GLY A 488 2.11 -5.67 6.10
CA GLY A 488 2.89 -6.90 5.89
C GLY A 488 4.33 -6.70 5.43
N LYS A 489 4.84 -5.45 5.39
CA LYS A 489 6.23 -5.17 5.03
C LYS A 489 7.16 -5.37 6.22
N ILE A 490 8.28 -6.07 6.00
CA ILE A 490 9.31 -6.30 7.04
C ILE A 490 9.92 -4.97 7.50
N LEU A 491 10.02 -4.80 8.82
CA LEU A 491 10.55 -3.60 9.49
C LEU A 491 12.04 -3.75 9.79
N ARG A 492 12.90 -3.50 8.79
CA ARG A 492 14.37 -3.56 8.95
C ARG A 492 14.90 -2.66 10.06
N LYS A 493 14.20 -1.54 10.37
CA LYS A 493 14.57 -0.66 11.48
C LYS A 493 14.52 -1.40 12.82
N GLU A 494 13.47 -2.19 13.06
CA GLU A 494 13.34 -2.99 14.28
C GLU A 494 14.39 -4.09 14.34
N LEU A 495 14.68 -4.74 13.20
CA LEU A 495 15.75 -5.75 13.12
C LEU A 495 17.12 -5.14 13.47
N ARG A 496 17.42 -3.91 13.05
CA ARG A 496 18.65 -3.21 13.43
C ARG A 496 18.72 -2.95 14.94
N THR A 497 17.61 -2.66 15.62
CA THR A 497 17.62 -2.47 17.08
C THR A 497 17.94 -3.76 17.85
N LEU A 498 17.68 -4.94 17.25
CA LEU A 498 18.05 -6.22 17.84
C LEU A 498 19.55 -6.52 17.75
N LEU A 499 20.32 -5.74 16.97
CA LEU A 499 21.77 -5.91 16.82
C LEU A 499 22.59 -5.16 17.90
N GLY A 500 21.98 -4.24 18.63
CA GLY A 500 22.62 -3.42 19.67
C GLY A 500 23.15 -2.12 19.13
#